data_1174963cc5de1b9562ff4ee497c9a80d
#
_entry.id   1174963cc5de1b9562ff4ee497c9a80d
#
_cell.length_a   1.000
_cell.length_b   1.000
_cell.length_c   1.000
_cell.angle_alpha   90.00
_cell.angle_beta   90.00
_cell.angle_gamma   90.00
#
_symmetry.space_group_name_H-M   'P 1'
#
loop_
_entity.id
_entity.type
_entity.pdbx_description
1 polymer ?
#
loop_
_entity_poly.entity_id
_entity_poly.type
_entity_poly.pdbx_seq_one_letter_code
_entity_poly.pdbx_strand_id
1 'polypeptide(L)'
;MLTFLAIYDDYNVISAHTLAMSETEKDPSTELEALEAKLDTLIAQFNQVKSENKSLKVKQDALVREKAKLLEKTTLAKTRVEAMIARLKAMEHDS
;
A
#
# COMPACT_ATOMS: atom_id res chain seq x y z
N MET A 1 -2.74 10.17 -1.45
CA MET A 1 -3.06 11.59 -1.53
C MET A 1 -3.75 11.99 -2.81
N LEU A 2 -3.16 11.65 -3.96
CA LEU A 2 -3.79 11.93 -5.27
C LEU A 2 -5.15 11.25 -5.43
N THR A 3 -5.30 10.03 -4.91
CA THR A 3 -6.58 9.30 -4.96
C THR A 3 -7.66 9.99 -4.13
N PHE A 4 -7.27 10.54 -2.98
CA PHE A 4 -8.21 11.26 -2.11
C PHE A 4 -8.70 12.55 -2.77
N LEU A 5 -7.80 13.29 -3.42
CA LEU A 5 -8.16 14.51 -4.14
C LEU A 5 -9.11 14.21 -5.31
N ALA A 6 -8.88 13.11 -6.04
CA ALA A 6 -9.75 12.70 -7.13
C ALA A 6 -11.16 12.37 -6.64
N ILE A 7 -11.28 11.69 -5.50
CA ILE A 7 -12.58 11.39 -4.88
C ILE A 7 -13.27 12.66 -4.43
N TYR A 8 -12.53 13.60 -3.85
CA TYR A 8 -13.06 14.88 -3.39
C TYR A 8 -13.56 15.72 -4.57
N ASP A 9 -12.80 15.76 -5.67
CA ASP A 9 -13.20 16.46 -6.89
C ASP A 9 -14.46 15.84 -7.50
N ASP A 10 -14.54 14.51 -7.53
CA ASP A 10 -15.74 13.81 -8.00
C ASP A 10 -16.95 14.12 -7.15
N TYR A 11 -16.78 14.20 -5.84
CA TYR A 11 -17.84 14.57 -4.91
C TYR A 11 -18.35 15.99 -5.20
N ASN A 12 -17.44 16.93 -5.41
CA ASN A 12 -17.81 18.32 -5.73
C ASN A 12 -18.55 18.43 -7.05
N VAL A 13 -18.11 17.66 -8.07
CA VAL A 13 -18.77 17.64 -9.38
C VAL A 13 -20.19 17.08 -9.24
N ILE A 14 -20.37 16.00 -8.50
CA ILE A 14 -21.68 15.39 -8.27
C ILE A 14 -22.57 16.35 -7.52
N SER A 15 -22.05 17.02 -6.48
CA SER A 15 -22.82 17.98 -5.69
C SER A 15 -23.25 19.19 -6.51
N ALA A 16 -22.34 19.75 -7.33
CA ALA A 16 -22.65 20.87 -8.20
C ALA A 16 -23.69 20.48 -9.26
N HIS A 17 -23.55 19.27 -9.79
CA HIS A 17 -24.48 18.73 -10.78
C HIS A 17 -25.88 18.56 -10.19
N THR A 18 -25.98 18.07 -8.97
CA THR A 18 -27.23 17.91 -8.26
C THR A 18 -27.92 19.25 -8.03
N LEU A 19 -27.16 20.29 -7.66
CA LEU A 19 -27.69 21.62 -7.49
C LEU A 19 -28.19 22.22 -8.80
N ALA A 20 -27.43 22.04 -9.88
CA ALA A 20 -27.84 22.50 -11.22
C ALA A 20 -29.12 21.82 -11.68
N MET A 21 -29.31 20.57 -11.32
CA MET A 21 -30.50 19.79 -11.65
C MET A 21 -31.75 20.33 -11.00
N SER A 22 -31.67 20.72 -9.75
CA SER A 22 -32.82 21.27 -9.04
C SER A 22 -33.29 22.61 -9.63
N GLU A 23 -32.42 23.28 -10.39
CA GLU A 23 -32.72 24.57 -11.00
C GLU A 23 -33.23 24.47 -12.45
N THR A 24 -32.79 23.44 -13.20
CA THR A 24 -33.00 23.40 -14.66
C THR A 24 -33.91 22.31 -15.19
N GLU A 25 -34.54 21.50 -14.36
CA GLU A 25 -35.44 20.41 -14.78
C GLU A 25 -34.82 19.52 -15.88
N LYS A 26 -33.60 19.03 -15.67
CA LYS A 26 -32.95 18.13 -16.62
C LYS A 26 -33.64 16.77 -16.66
N ASP A 27 -33.52 16.10 -17.80
CA ASP A 27 -34.03 14.76 -18.00
C ASP A 27 -33.48 13.80 -16.95
N PRO A 28 -34.34 13.11 -16.19
CA PRO A 28 -33.88 12.16 -15.16
C PRO A 28 -33.04 11.01 -15.71
N SER A 29 -33.25 10.62 -16.94
CA SER A 29 -32.47 9.52 -17.56
C SER A 29 -31.03 9.92 -17.81
N THR A 30 -30.77 11.17 -18.20
CA THR A 30 -29.41 11.69 -18.39
C THR A 30 -28.67 11.77 -17.04
N GLU A 31 -29.40 12.15 -16.01
CA GLU A 31 -28.88 12.21 -14.66
C GLU A 31 -28.50 10.84 -14.14
N LEU A 32 -29.36 9.86 -14.39
CA LEU A 32 -29.13 8.48 -13.98
C LEU A 32 -27.90 7.91 -14.70
N GLU A 33 -27.76 8.20 -15.99
CA GLU A 33 -26.57 7.77 -16.75
C GLU A 33 -25.29 8.39 -16.20
N ALA A 34 -25.31 9.67 -15.84
CA ALA A 34 -24.18 10.36 -15.26
C ALA A 34 -23.80 9.74 -13.91
N LEU A 35 -24.81 9.43 -13.10
CA LEU A 35 -24.60 8.80 -11.80
C LEU A 35 -24.04 7.39 -11.95
N GLU A 36 -24.56 6.61 -12.91
CA GLU A 36 -24.04 5.28 -13.21
C GLU A 36 -22.56 5.34 -13.62
N ALA A 37 -22.20 6.30 -14.49
CA ALA A 37 -20.82 6.47 -14.92
C ALA A 37 -19.91 6.78 -13.74
N LYS A 38 -20.34 7.64 -12.82
CA LYS A 38 -19.58 7.96 -11.61
C LYS A 38 -19.46 6.76 -10.69
N LEU A 39 -20.53 6.00 -10.55
CA LEU A 39 -20.52 4.79 -9.74
C LEU A 39 -19.56 3.74 -10.31
N ASP A 40 -19.57 3.56 -11.62
CA ASP A 40 -18.66 2.62 -12.28
C ASP A 40 -17.20 3.01 -12.07
N THR A 41 -16.89 4.31 -12.16
CA THR A 41 -15.55 4.84 -11.91
C THR A 41 -15.14 4.56 -10.47
N LEU A 42 -16.03 4.79 -9.53
CA LEU A 42 -15.76 4.56 -8.11
C LEU A 42 -15.50 3.08 -7.82
N ILE A 43 -16.30 2.20 -8.42
CA ILE A 43 -16.11 0.76 -8.27
C ILE A 43 -14.77 0.33 -8.84
N ALA A 44 -14.40 0.86 -10.02
CA ALA A 44 -13.11 0.55 -10.63
C ALA A 44 -11.94 0.99 -9.75
N GLN A 45 -12.02 2.19 -9.19
CA GLN A 45 -11.01 2.71 -8.27
C GLN A 45 -10.94 1.88 -6.99
N PHE A 46 -12.07 1.50 -6.45
CA PHE A 46 -12.13 0.65 -5.26
C PHE A 46 -11.44 -0.69 -5.50
N ASN A 47 -11.74 -1.33 -6.63
CA ASN A 47 -11.14 -2.61 -6.98
C ASN A 47 -9.63 -2.49 -7.19
N GLN A 48 -9.18 -1.40 -7.79
CA GLN A 48 -7.76 -1.14 -7.97
C GLN A 48 -7.04 -0.97 -6.64
N VAL A 49 -7.58 -0.15 -5.75
CA VAL A 49 -7.01 0.08 -4.42
C VAL A 49 -6.99 -1.22 -3.62
N LYS A 50 -8.05 -2.01 -3.70
CA LYS A 50 -8.12 -3.31 -3.03
C LYS A 50 -7.03 -4.25 -3.53
N SER A 51 -6.80 -4.29 -4.83
CA SER A 51 -5.75 -5.10 -5.45
C SER A 51 -4.37 -4.64 -5.02
N GLU A 52 -4.12 -3.32 -5.04
CA GLU A 52 -2.86 -2.74 -4.59
C GLU A 52 -2.61 -3.03 -3.12
N ASN A 53 -3.66 -2.93 -2.30
CA ASN A 53 -3.56 -3.22 -0.87
C ASN A 53 -3.13 -4.66 -0.63
N LYS A 54 -3.75 -5.60 -1.35
CA LYS A 54 -3.39 -7.02 -1.28
C LYS A 54 -1.95 -7.25 -1.70
N SER A 55 -1.52 -6.61 -2.79
CA SER A 55 -0.14 -6.71 -3.28
C SER A 55 0.86 -6.15 -2.26
N LEU A 56 0.53 -5.02 -1.64
CA LEU A 56 1.39 -4.41 -0.63
C LEU A 56 1.52 -5.29 0.61
N LYS A 57 0.45 -5.96 1.01
CA LYS A 57 0.49 -6.89 2.14
C LYS A 57 1.41 -8.07 1.87
N VAL A 58 1.34 -8.62 0.65
CA VAL A 58 2.22 -9.72 0.24
C VAL A 58 3.68 -9.27 0.26
N LYS A 59 3.97 -8.09 -0.27
CA LYS A 59 5.33 -7.53 -0.28
C LYS A 59 5.83 -7.27 1.14
N GLN A 60 4.96 -6.76 2.00
CA GLN A 60 5.30 -6.52 3.40
C GLN A 60 5.69 -7.82 4.10
N ASP A 61 4.89 -8.87 3.91
CA ASP A 61 5.19 -10.18 4.50
C ASP A 61 6.53 -10.73 3.99
N ALA A 62 6.79 -10.58 2.71
CA ALA A 62 8.07 -11.01 2.10
C ALA A 62 9.25 -10.25 2.72
N LEU A 63 9.11 -8.94 2.89
CA LEU A 63 10.16 -8.11 3.48
C LEU A 63 10.41 -8.45 4.94
N VAL A 64 9.35 -8.75 5.69
CA VAL A 64 9.49 -9.16 7.10
C VAL A 64 10.27 -10.48 7.18
N ARG A 65 9.97 -11.44 6.31
CA ARG A 65 10.68 -12.71 6.27
C ARG A 65 12.15 -12.53 5.88
N GLU A 66 12.39 -11.70 4.88
CA GLU A 66 13.76 -11.40 4.44
C GLU A 66 14.57 -10.74 5.54
N LYS A 67 13.97 -9.79 6.23
CA LYS A 67 14.60 -9.13 7.37
C LYS A 67 14.97 -10.14 8.45
N ALA A 68 14.07 -11.07 8.77
CA ALA A 68 14.33 -12.11 9.74
C ALA A 68 15.51 -13.00 9.34
N LYS A 69 15.58 -13.39 8.06
CA LYS A 69 16.70 -14.17 7.53
C LYS A 69 18.01 -13.42 7.62
N LEU A 70 18.01 -12.14 7.29
CA LEU A 70 19.21 -11.31 7.36
C LEU A 70 19.71 -11.16 8.79
N LEU A 71 18.79 -10.96 9.73
CA LEU A 71 19.14 -10.89 11.15
C LEU A 71 19.75 -12.20 11.64
N GLU A 72 19.18 -13.32 11.25
CA GLU A 72 19.70 -14.64 11.60
C GLU A 72 21.11 -14.84 11.05
N LYS A 73 21.34 -14.52 9.78
CA LYS A 73 22.65 -14.63 9.15
C LYS A 73 23.68 -13.73 9.83
N THR A 74 23.27 -12.50 10.17
CA THR A 74 24.15 -11.55 10.85
C THR A 74 24.54 -12.06 12.23
N THR A 75 23.57 -12.57 12.99
CA THR A 75 23.82 -13.13 14.30
C THR A 75 24.76 -14.34 14.22
N LEU A 76 24.53 -15.21 13.26
CA LEU A 76 25.38 -16.39 13.04
C LEU A 76 26.81 -15.99 12.68
N ALA A 77 26.97 -15.04 11.77
CA ALA A 77 28.29 -14.55 11.37
C ALA A 77 29.01 -13.91 12.56
N LYS A 78 28.32 -13.13 13.35
CA LYS A 78 28.87 -12.51 14.56
C LYS A 78 29.36 -13.58 15.55
N THR A 79 28.56 -14.59 15.80
CA THR A 79 28.90 -15.68 16.70
C THR A 79 30.16 -16.43 16.23
N ARG A 80 30.26 -16.68 14.90
CA ARG A 80 31.43 -17.36 14.34
C ARG A 80 32.68 -16.52 14.44
N VAL A 81 32.58 -15.21 14.22
CA VAL A 81 33.72 -14.31 14.37
C VAL A 81 34.17 -14.25 15.82
N GLU A 82 33.25 -14.17 16.77
CA GLU A 82 33.56 -14.19 18.19
C GLU A 82 34.25 -15.47 18.60
N ALA A 83 33.80 -16.61 18.07
CA ALA A 83 34.44 -17.91 18.32
C ALA A 83 35.87 -17.96 17.77
N MET A 84 36.09 -17.41 16.57
CA MET A 84 37.43 -17.34 15.99
C MET A 84 38.37 -16.47 16.84
N ILE A 85 37.89 -15.34 17.30
CA ILE A 85 38.65 -14.43 18.14
C ILE A 85 39.03 -15.13 19.45
N ALA A 86 38.09 -15.85 20.08
CA ALA A 86 38.33 -16.59 21.29
C ALA A 86 39.43 -17.66 21.11
N ARG A 87 39.40 -18.36 19.96
CA ARG A 87 40.40 -19.38 19.62
C ARG A 87 41.80 -18.76 19.47
N LEU A 88 41.86 -17.60 18.77
CA LEU A 88 43.13 -16.91 18.56
C LEU A 88 43.73 -16.45 19.90
N LYS A 89 42.91 -15.92 20.80
CA LYS A 89 43.33 -15.50 22.12
C LYS A 89 43.84 -16.67 22.93
N ALA A 90 43.16 -17.81 22.85
CA ALA A 90 43.60 -19.02 23.55
C ALA A 90 44.94 -19.50 23.01
N MET A 91 45.18 -19.44 21.71
CA MET A 91 46.46 -19.81 21.11
C MET A 91 47.59 -18.88 21.54
N GLU A 92 47.31 -17.59 21.63
CA GLU A 92 48.30 -16.61 22.11
C GLU A 92 48.71 -16.90 23.57
N HIS A 93 47.76 -17.30 24.38
CA HIS A 93 47.99 -17.59 25.79
C HIS A 93 48.83 -18.85 25.99
N ASP A 94 48.73 -19.83 25.13
CA ASP A 94 49.47 -21.08 25.23
C ASP A 94 50.87 -21.00 24.65
N SER A 95 51.17 -19.97 23.90
CA SER A 95 52.52 -19.78 23.37
C SER A 95 53.32 -18.82 24.29
#